data_4a09afabd26ec728489e5868781fc6de
#
_entry.id   4a09afabd26ec728489e5868781fc6de
#
_cell.length_a   1.000
_cell.length_b   1.000
_cell.length_c   1.000
_cell.angle_alpha   90.00
_cell.angle_beta   90.00
_cell.angle_gamma   90.00
#
_symmetry.space_group_name_H-M   'P 1'
#
loop_
_entity.id
_entity.type
_entity.pdbx_description
1 polymer ?
#
loop_
_entity_poly.entity_id
_entity_poly.type
_entity_poly.pdbx_seq_one_letter_code
_entity_poly.pdbx_strand_id
1 'polypeptide(L)'
;MLRLRIQHRTRYTYVKPVAFGRHRLVVRPREGHDLRIESMELQIAPAHSLRWVRDVFGNSIALVDFLEPATTLEFVNDVLIQRVAPFPAREMHDPWRVPFPVAYDPLEATVISAYEEPSFPDDVARVKEWLDGDLKPNRADAEGTMLILCELIHKHVGYQRRSERGVQKPAQTLQLASGSCRDLATLMMDAARLLGVAARFASGYLHGTASLAGHASTHAWTEVYLPALGWRGFDPTMGQPVSLRHVVTGVSNHPRGVMPVSGIFHGTRADCDAMSVNVKTEEVPL
;
A
#
# COMPACT_ATOMS: atom_id res chain seq x y z
N MET A 1 1.56 14.84 17.09
CA MET A 1 2.62 13.82 17.16
C MET A 1 1.98 12.54 17.62
N LEU A 2 2.33 11.39 17.03
CA LEU A 2 1.75 10.09 17.35
C LEU A 2 2.90 9.07 17.45
N ARG A 3 2.94 8.30 18.54
CA ARG A 3 3.93 7.25 18.76
C ARG A 3 3.23 5.91 18.76
N LEU A 4 3.63 5.02 17.84
CA LEU A 4 2.98 3.73 17.61
C LEU A 4 3.98 2.58 17.74
N ARG A 5 3.61 1.54 18.47
CA ARG A 5 4.23 0.22 18.37
C ARG A 5 3.41 -0.63 17.42
N ILE A 6 4.08 -1.28 16.48
CA ILE A 6 3.46 -2.14 15.47
C ILE A 6 4.12 -3.51 15.57
N GLN A 7 3.31 -4.53 15.83
CA GLN A 7 3.73 -5.92 15.83
C GLN A 7 3.04 -6.64 14.69
N HIS A 8 3.84 -7.21 13.78
CA HIS A 8 3.34 -7.98 12.63
C HIS A 8 3.96 -9.36 12.64
N ARG A 9 3.11 -10.38 12.75
CA ARG A 9 3.49 -11.79 12.69
C ARG A 9 2.85 -12.44 11.48
N THR A 10 3.67 -13.07 10.64
CA THR A 10 3.21 -13.94 9.55
C THR A 10 3.80 -15.33 9.78
N ARG A 11 2.94 -16.35 9.81
CA ARG A 11 3.34 -17.74 10.00
C ARG A 11 2.69 -18.63 8.96
N TYR A 12 3.52 -19.49 8.37
CA TYR A 12 3.11 -20.59 7.50
C TYR A 12 3.43 -21.91 8.18
N THR A 13 2.51 -22.87 8.10
CA THR A 13 2.73 -24.25 8.54
C THR A 13 2.62 -25.21 7.36
N TYR A 14 3.42 -26.25 7.39
CA TYR A 14 3.53 -27.24 6.34
C TYR A 14 3.38 -28.64 6.93
N VAL A 15 2.72 -29.56 6.20
CA VAL A 15 2.48 -30.95 6.65
C VAL A 15 3.76 -31.78 6.75
N LYS A 16 4.84 -31.35 6.09
CA LYS A 16 6.18 -31.96 6.12
C LYS A 16 7.24 -30.87 5.99
N PRO A 17 8.52 -31.12 6.32
CA PRO A 17 9.60 -30.17 6.06
C PRO A 17 9.68 -29.84 4.56
N VAL A 18 9.70 -28.55 4.21
CA VAL A 18 9.88 -28.05 2.86
C VAL A 18 11.09 -27.11 2.80
N ALA A 19 11.82 -27.14 1.70
CA ALA A 19 12.87 -26.15 1.46
C ALA A 19 12.25 -24.84 0.96
N PHE A 20 12.87 -23.71 1.33
CA PHE A 20 12.41 -22.38 0.97
C PHE A 20 13.36 -21.77 -0.05
N GLY A 21 12.80 -21.15 -1.10
CA GLY A 21 13.54 -20.24 -1.93
C GLY A 21 13.69 -18.86 -1.25
N ARG A 22 14.36 -17.93 -1.94
CA ARG A 22 14.52 -16.56 -1.41
C ARG A 22 13.18 -15.90 -1.13
N HIS A 23 13.06 -15.33 0.07
CA HIS A 23 11.92 -14.48 0.45
C HIS A 23 12.33 -13.01 0.43
N ARG A 24 11.35 -12.18 0.11
CA ARG A 24 11.44 -10.71 0.09
C ARG A 24 10.39 -10.16 1.05
N LEU A 25 10.83 -9.39 2.03
CA LEU A 25 9.96 -8.77 3.02
C LEU A 25 9.96 -7.25 2.84
N VAL A 26 8.76 -6.66 2.86
CA VAL A 26 8.52 -5.22 2.80
C VAL A 26 7.74 -4.82 4.05
N VAL A 27 8.43 -4.84 5.18
CA VAL A 27 7.82 -4.68 6.52
C VAL A 27 8.41 -3.52 7.31
N ARG A 28 9.52 -2.93 6.84
CA ARG A 28 10.14 -1.76 7.47
C ARG A 28 9.41 -0.49 7.06
N PRO A 29 8.90 0.34 8.01
CA PRO A 29 8.32 1.64 7.70
C PRO A 29 9.27 2.52 6.90
N ARG A 30 8.73 3.33 6.00
CA ARG A 30 9.48 4.32 5.23
C ARG A 30 9.72 5.55 6.10
N GLU A 31 10.98 5.83 6.38
CA GLU A 31 11.38 7.02 7.13
C GLU A 31 11.47 8.25 6.22
N GLY A 32 11.14 9.40 6.76
CA GLY A 32 11.20 10.71 6.13
C GLY A 32 11.15 11.81 7.18
N HIS A 33 10.79 13.02 6.76
CA HIS A 33 10.62 14.15 7.68
C HIS A 33 9.37 14.00 8.58
N ASP A 34 8.46 13.10 8.24
CA ASP A 34 7.17 12.87 8.91
C ASP A 34 7.11 11.58 9.74
N LEU A 35 8.11 10.70 9.59
CA LEU A 35 8.18 9.43 10.31
C LEU A 35 9.62 9.07 10.68
N ARG A 36 9.84 8.75 11.95
CA ARG A 36 11.10 8.23 12.48
C ARG A 36 10.87 6.85 13.11
N ILE A 37 11.76 5.89 12.82
CA ILE A 37 11.81 4.62 13.53
C ILE A 37 12.70 4.77 14.77
N GLU A 38 12.13 4.54 15.95
CA GLU A 38 12.88 4.56 17.23
C GLU A 38 13.57 3.21 17.48
N SER A 39 12.87 2.11 17.18
CA SER A 39 13.42 0.76 17.25
C SER A 39 12.73 -0.17 16.28
N MET A 40 13.45 -1.20 15.82
CA MET A 40 12.89 -2.25 14.98
C MET A 40 13.63 -3.56 15.22
N GLU A 41 12.88 -4.61 15.49
CA GLU A 41 13.37 -5.99 15.58
C GLU A 41 12.63 -6.87 14.57
N LEU A 42 13.38 -7.63 13.77
CA LEU A 42 12.85 -8.57 12.80
C LEU A 42 13.38 -9.97 13.14
N GLN A 43 12.52 -10.82 13.68
CA GLN A 43 12.81 -12.22 13.98
C GLN A 43 12.28 -13.09 12.85
N ILE A 44 13.09 -14.05 12.42
CA ILE A 44 12.78 -14.96 11.32
C ILE A 44 13.16 -16.39 11.71
N ALA A 45 12.32 -17.35 11.40
CA ALA A 45 12.59 -18.78 11.53
C ALA A 45 12.13 -19.51 10.26
N PRO A 46 12.85 -20.57 9.82
CA PRO A 46 14.00 -21.23 10.43
C PRO A 46 15.33 -20.47 10.25
N ALA A 47 16.47 -21.18 10.48
CA ALA A 47 17.82 -20.63 10.28
C ALA A 47 17.99 -20.03 8.88
N HIS A 48 18.53 -18.82 8.82
CA HIS A 48 18.55 -18.02 7.60
C HIS A 48 19.75 -17.07 7.54
N SER A 49 20.01 -16.54 6.36
CA SER A 49 20.80 -15.33 6.17
C SER A 49 19.88 -14.17 5.76
N LEU A 50 20.19 -12.96 6.24
CA LEU A 50 19.41 -11.76 6.01
C LEU A 50 20.28 -10.67 5.41
N ARG A 51 19.77 -10.01 4.36
CA ARG A 51 20.40 -8.84 3.76
C ARG A 51 19.35 -7.76 3.47
N TRP A 52 19.64 -6.53 3.89
CA TRP A 52 18.84 -5.37 3.54
C TRP A 52 19.33 -4.71 2.26
N VAL A 53 18.41 -4.38 1.38
CA VAL A 53 18.67 -3.61 0.15
C VAL A 53 17.60 -2.51 0.00
N ARG A 54 17.91 -1.48 -0.81
CA ARG A 54 16.89 -0.56 -1.30
C ARG A 54 16.53 -0.92 -2.74
N ASP A 55 15.23 -0.97 -3.01
CA ASP A 55 14.75 -1.17 -4.38
C ASP A 55 14.68 0.17 -5.15
N VAL A 56 14.26 0.12 -6.42
CA VAL A 56 14.16 1.28 -7.31
C VAL A 56 13.16 2.33 -6.81
N PHE A 57 12.25 1.99 -5.92
CA PHE A 57 11.29 2.89 -5.29
C PHE A 57 11.79 3.45 -3.95
N GLY A 58 13.01 3.08 -3.54
CA GLY A 58 13.58 3.44 -2.25
C GLY A 58 12.99 2.69 -1.06
N ASN A 59 12.27 1.58 -1.28
CA ASN A 59 11.78 0.73 -0.19
C ASN A 59 12.93 -0.03 0.46
N SER A 60 12.87 -0.21 1.78
CA SER A 60 13.78 -1.11 2.50
C SER A 60 13.27 -2.55 2.39
N ILE A 61 14.05 -3.39 1.71
CA ILE A 61 13.71 -4.77 1.43
C ILE A 61 14.64 -5.70 2.20
N ALA A 62 14.06 -6.59 3.01
CA ALA A 62 14.81 -7.70 3.60
C ALA A 62 14.78 -8.89 2.63
N LEU A 63 15.94 -9.30 2.15
CA LEU A 63 16.15 -10.53 1.39
C LEU A 63 16.60 -11.63 2.34
N VAL A 64 15.84 -12.72 2.36
CA VAL A 64 16.03 -13.83 3.30
C VAL A 64 16.29 -15.11 2.52
N ASP A 65 17.42 -15.74 2.76
CA ASP A 65 17.78 -17.06 2.23
C ASP A 65 17.83 -18.07 3.40
N PHE A 66 17.08 -19.14 3.31
CA PHE A 66 16.96 -20.15 4.36
C PHE A 66 18.01 -21.23 4.20
N LEU A 67 18.54 -21.71 5.34
CA LEU A 67 19.66 -22.63 5.39
C LEU A 67 19.22 -24.09 5.56
N GLU A 68 17.96 -24.31 5.94
CA GLU A 68 17.42 -25.64 6.23
C GLU A 68 15.93 -25.75 5.86
N PRO A 69 15.43 -26.93 5.51
CA PRO A 69 14.00 -27.20 5.40
C PRO A 69 13.31 -27.15 6.77
N ALA A 70 12.05 -26.75 6.80
CA ALA A 70 11.25 -26.75 8.03
C ALA A 70 9.77 -26.98 7.76
N THR A 71 9.02 -27.33 8.80
CA THR A 71 7.55 -27.41 8.80
C THR A 71 6.90 -26.09 9.18
N THR A 72 7.67 -25.08 9.58
CA THR A 72 7.17 -23.75 9.93
C THR A 72 8.09 -22.69 9.36
N LEU A 73 7.47 -21.68 8.76
CA LEU A 73 8.13 -20.45 8.32
C LEU A 73 7.47 -19.28 9.05
N GLU A 74 8.26 -18.50 9.79
CA GLU A 74 7.72 -17.40 10.60
C GLU A 74 8.53 -16.12 10.46
N PHE A 75 7.82 -15.01 10.39
CA PHE A 75 8.35 -13.64 10.40
C PHE A 75 7.62 -12.85 11.49
N VAL A 76 8.39 -12.27 12.42
CA VAL A 76 7.86 -11.39 13.46
C VAL A 76 8.61 -10.06 13.37
N ASN A 77 7.87 -9.00 13.07
CA ASN A 77 8.38 -7.64 13.02
C ASN A 77 7.77 -6.84 14.18
N ASP A 78 8.61 -6.29 15.04
CA ASP A 78 8.22 -5.39 16.14
C ASP A 78 8.91 -4.05 15.90
N VAL A 79 8.13 -3.00 15.68
CA VAL A 79 8.66 -1.69 15.35
C VAL A 79 7.98 -0.61 16.16
N LEU A 80 8.78 0.30 16.73
CA LEU A 80 8.34 1.51 17.41
C LEU A 80 8.66 2.71 16.53
N ILE A 81 7.63 3.49 16.22
CA ILE A 81 7.75 4.67 15.37
C ILE A 81 7.19 5.91 16.05
N GLN A 82 7.71 7.05 15.65
CA GLN A 82 7.16 8.36 15.95
C GLN A 82 6.72 9.04 14.64
N ARG A 83 5.47 9.51 14.60
CA ARG A 83 4.94 10.29 13.48
C ARG A 83 4.66 11.73 13.86
N VAL A 84 5.02 12.61 12.97
CA VAL A 84 4.77 14.05 13.08
C VAL A 84 3.80 14.44 11.96
N ALA A 85 2.80 15.24 12.26
CA ALA A 85 1.92 15.77 11.22
C ALA A 85 2.75 16.66 10.28
N PRO A 86 2.84 16.33 8.98
CA PRO A 86 3.71 17.07 8.08
C PRO A 86 3.24 18.50 7.83
N PHE A 87 1.93 18.75 7.90
CA PHE A 87 1.35 20.05 7.61
C PHE A 87 0.07 20.30 8.42
N PRO A 88 -0.24 21.56 8.75
CA PRO A 88 -1.55 21.95 9.29
C PRO A 88 -2.66 21.65 8.28
N ALA A 89 -3.90 21.60 8.75
CA ALA A 89 -5.08 21.49 7.87
C ALA A 89 -5.03 22.60 6.80
N ARG A 90 -5.32 22.23 5.56
CA ARG A 90 -5.23 23.13 4.41
C ARG A 90 -6.24 24.26 4.52
N GLU A 91 -5.78 25.50 4.43
CA GLU A 91 -6.66 26.67 4.33
C GLU A 91 -7.21 26.82 2.89
N MET A 92 -8.40 27.40 2.75
CA MET A 92 -9.11 27.53 1.48
C MET A 92 -8.37 28.38 0.41
N HIS A 93 -7.33 29.09 0.79
CA HIS A 93 -6.50 29.98 -0.05
C HIS A 93 -5.02 29.54 -0.09
N ASP A 94 -4.77 28.23 -0.09
CA ASP A 94 -3.42 27.68 -0.13
C ASP A 94 -2.73 28.04 -1.47
N PRO A 95 -1.60 28.77 -1.44
CA PRO A 95 -0.84 29.13 -2.64
C PRO A 95 -0.24 27.91 -3.36
N TRP A 96 -0.23 26.74 -2.71
CA TRP A 96 0.26 25.47 -3.26
C TRP A 96 -0.79 24.65 -3.99
N ARG A 97 -1.97 25.22 -4.21
CA ARG A 97 -3.05 24.52 -4.96
C ARG A 97 -2.59 24.19 -6.38
N VAL A 98 -2.72 22.94 -6.76
CA VAL A 98 -2.37 22.42 -8.08
C VAL A 98 -3.64 22.37 -8.94
N PRO A 99 -3.69 23.03 -10.10
CA PRO A 99 -4.86 22.96 -10.99
C PRO A 99 -4.99 21.56 -11.61
N PHE A 100 -6.20 21.23 -12.06
CA PHE A 100 -6.48 20.01 -12.81
C PHE A 100 -6.87 20.37 -14.27
N PRO A 101 -6.30 19.72 -15.31
CA PRO A 101 -5.32 18.63 -15.28
C PRO A 101 -3.96 19.06 -14.73
N VAL A 102 -3.21 18.09 -14.18
CA VAL A 102 -1.89 18.32 -13.60
C VAL A 102 -0.86 18.52 -14.71
N ALA A 103 0.03 19.49 -14.55
CA ALA A 103 1.19 19.68 -15.41
C ALA A 103 2.47 19.40 -14.62
N TYR A 104 3.32 18.52 -15.12
CA TYR A 104 4.58 18.14 -14.49
C TYR A 104 5.76 18.90 -15.07
N ASP A 105 6.79 19.10 -14.23
CA ASP A 105 8.06 19.68 -14.68
C ASP A 105 8.74 18.73 -15.70
N PRO A 106 9.26 19.25 -16.82
CA PRO A 106 9.98 18.44 -17.81
C PRO A 106 11.17 17.64 -17.22
N LEU A 107 11.80 18.12 -16.15
CA LEU A 107 12.88 17.40 -15.45
C LEU A 107 12.37 16.13 -14.74
N GLU A 108 11.11 16.10 -14.34
CA GLU A 108 10.49 14.96 -13.67
C GLU A 108 9.81 14.00 -14.65
N ALA A 109 9.56 14.42 -15.90
CA ALA A 109 8.72 13.71 -16.87
C ALA A 109 9.12 12.24 -17.08
N THR A 110 10.41 11.93 -17.14
CA THR A 110 10.89 10.54 -17.32
C THR A 110 10.53 9.65 -16.14
N VAL A 111 10.56 10.16 -14.92
CA VAL A 111 10.20 9.41 -13.72
C VAL A 111 8.68 9.32 -13.59
N ILE A 112 7.99 10.42 -13.85
CA ILE A 112 6.53 10.55 -13.79
C ILE A 112 5.86 9.59 -14.77
N SER A 113 6.36 9.42 -15.99
CA SER A 113 5.76 8.55 -17.01
C SER A 113 5.55 7.12 -16.52
N ALA A 114 6.47 6.59 -15.70
CA ALA A 114 6.34 5.25 -15.13
C ALA A 114 5.18 5.13 -14.09
N TYR A 115 4.67 6.26 -13.62
CA TYR A 115 3.55 6.33 -12.69
C TYR A 115 2.23 6.80 -13.33
N GLU A 116 2.25 7.13 -14.64
CA GLU A 116 1.06 7.46 -15.43
C GLU A 116 0.58 6.26 -16.26
N GLU A 117 1.45 5.27 -16.51
CA GLU A 117 1.11 4.09 -17.30
C GLU A 117 0.19 3.14 -16.49
N PRO A 118 -1.00 2.78 -17.01
CA PRO A 118 -1.92 1.86 -16.35
C PRO A 118 -1.29 0.49 -16.08
N SER A 119 -1.50 -0.06 -14.87
CA SER A 119 -1.01 -1.39 -14.49
C SER A 119 -1.79 -2.51 -15.18
N PHE A 120 -3.01 -2.22 -15.65
CA PHE A 120 -3.90 -3.16 -16.33
C PHE A 120 -4.40 -2.57 -17.65
N PRO A 121 -3.58 -2.59 -18.72
CA PRO A 121 -3.93 -1.96 -20.01
C PRO A 121 -5.23 -2.46 -20.64
N ASP A 122 -5.56 -3.74 -20.44
CA ASP A 122 -6.80 -4.35 -20.95
C ASP A 122 -8.06 -3.72 -20.35
N ASP A 123 -7.97 -3.13 -19.17
CA ASP A 123 -9.10 -2.59 -18.40
C ASP A 123 -9.34 -1.10 -18.68
N VAL A 124 -8.45 -0.43 -19.40
CA VAL A 124 -8.46 1.02 -19.65
C VAL A 124 -9.81 1.52 -20.19
N ALA A 125 -10.34 0.85 -21.19
CA ALA A 125 -11.61 1.25 -21.81
C ALA A 125 -12.77 1.26 -20.79
N ARG A 126 -12.85 0.22 -19.97
CA ARG A 126 -13.92 0.08 -18.96
C ARG A 126 -13.80 1.09 -17.82
N VAL A 127 -12.57 1.31 -17.33
CA VAL A 127 -12.33 2.28 -16.26
C VAL A 127 -12.59 3.70 -16.76
N LYS A 128 -12.20 4.01 -18.00
CA LYS A 128 -12.45 5.31 -18.61
C LYS A 128 -13.95 5.59 -18.80
N GLU A 129 -14.71 4.61 -19.31
CA GLU A 129 -16.17 4.70 -19.44
C GLU A 129 -16.83 5.06 -18.09
N TRP A 130 -16.40 4.38 -17.01
CA TRP A 130 -16.91 4.65 -15.67
C TRP A 130 -16.53 6.05 -15.17
N LEU A 131 -15.29 6.49 -15.39
CA LEU A 131 -14.83 7.84 -15.02
C LEU A 131 -15.62 8.92 -15.77
N ASP A 132 -15.83 8.77 -17.07
CA ASP A 132 -16.55 9.75 -17.91
C ASP A 132 -18.03 9.86 -17.47
N GLY A 133 -18.64 8.78 -16.98
CA GLY A 133 -20.01 8.75 -16.49
C GLY A 133 -20.20 9.41 -15.12
N ASP A 134 -19.34 9.12 -14.18
CA ASP A 134 -19.58 9.37 -12.75
C ASP A 134 -18.70 10.48 -12.16
N LEU A 135 -17.47 10.70 -12.67
CA LEU A 135 -16.54 11.66 -12.10
C LEU A 135 -16.84 13.10 -12.56
N LYS A 136 -16.92 14.02 -11.61
CA LYS A 136 -17.01 15.47 -11.85
C LYS A 136 -15.75 16.15 -11.30
N PRO A 137 -14.70 16.30 -12.10
CA PRO A 137 -13.43 16.82 -11.61
C PRO A 137 -13.51 18.32 -11.23
N ASN A 138 -12.80 18.66 -10.16
CA ASN A 138 -12.60 20.05 -9.78
C ASN A 138 -11.42 20.64 -10.56
N ARG A 139 -11.70 21.46 -11.56
CA ARG A 139 -10.69 22.07 -12.44
C ARG A 139 -9.70 23.00 -11.71
N ALA A 140 -10.08 23.54 -10.57
CA ALA A 140 -9.23 24.44 -9.80
C ALA A 140 -8.32 23.69 -8.80
N ASP A 141 -8.56 22.40 -8.57
CA ASP A 141 -7.90 21.67 -7.49
C ASP A 141 -7.75 20.18 -7.83
N ALA A 142 -6.53 19.78 -8.16
CA ALA A 142 -6.20 18.39 -8.45
C ALA A 142 -6.31 17.49 -7.21
N GLU A 143 -5.92 17.98 -6.02
CA GLU A 143 -6.07 17.22 -4.78
C GLU A 143 -7.55 17.00 -4.45
N GLY A 144 -8.37 18.03 -4.61
CA GLY A 144 -9.84 17.92 -4.49
C GLY A 144 -10.43 16.95 -5.51
N THR A 145 -9.93 16.93 -6.75
CA THR A 145 -10.34 15.94 -7.75
C THR A 145 -10.01 14.51 -7.33
N MET A 146 -8.83 14.27 -6.76
CA MET A 146 -8.44 12.95 -6.25
C MET A 146 -9.27 12.54 -5.03
N LEU A 147 -9.66 13.48 -4.19
CA LEU A 147 -10.60 13.22 -3.09
C LEU A 147 -11.98 12.80 -3.62
N ILE A 148 -12.52 13.52 -4.60
CA ILE A 148 -13.79 13.16 -5.26
C ILE A 148 -13.71 11.74 -5.85
N LEU A 149 -12.61 11.38 -6.53
CA LEU A 149 -12.38 10.03 -7.03
C LEU A 149 -12.34 8.99 -5.91
N CYS A 150 -11.65 9.29 -4.81
CA CYS A 150 -11.57 8.42 -3.64
C CYS A 150 -12.95 8.14 -3.03
N GLU A 151 -13.75 9.18 -2.82
CA GLU A 151 -15.12 9.11 -2.31
C GLU A 151 -16.05 8.35 -3.28
N LEU A 152 -15.88 8.57 -4.59
CA LEU A 152 -16.64 7.88 -5.62
C LEU A 152 -16.41 6.37 -5.58
N ILE A 153 -15.15 5.95 -5.47
CA ILE A 153 -14.80 4.52 -5.34
C ILE A 153 -15.39 3.95 -4.05
N HIS A 154 -15.21 4.65 -2.92
CA HIS A 154 -15.77 4.23 -1.63
C HIS A 154 -17.30 4.03 -1.67
N LYS A 155 -18.00 4.90 -2.39
CA LYS A 155 -19.45 4.84 -2.54
C LYS A 155 -19.91 3.69 -3.44
N HIS A 156 -19.17 3.41 -4.52
CA HIS A 156 -19.58 2.44 -5.54
C HIS A 156 -19.06 1.02 -5.28
N VAL A 157 -18.00 0.87 -4.50
CA VAL A 157 -17.33 -0.43 -4.28
C VAL A 157 -17.35 -0.77 -2.79
N GLY A 158 -18.14 -1.75 -2.42
CA GLY A 158 -18.22 -2.24 -1.04
C GLY A 158 -16.91 -2.95 -0.62
N TYR A 159 -16.44 -2.66 0.58
CA TYR A 159 -15.28 -3.39 1.14
C TYR A 159 -15.64 -4.83 1.45
N GLN A 160 -14.86 -5.78 0.93
CA GLN A 160 -14.94 -7.19 1.24
C GLN A 160 -13.55 -7.80 1.44
N ARG A 161 -13.32 -8.40 2.60
CA ARG A 161 -12.08 -9.13 2.85
C ARG A 161 -11.95 -10.30 1.89
N ARG A 162 -10.81 -10.41 1.22
CA ARG A 162 -10.52 -11.50 0.28
C ARG A 162 -9.32 -12.30 0.72
N SER A 163 -9.44 -13.63 0.62
CA SER A 163 -8.35 -14.59 0.88
C SER A 163 -7.55 -14.96 -0.37
N GLU A 164 -8.07 -14.63 -1.56
CA GLU A 164 -7.44 -14.94 -2.83
C GLU A 164 -6.12 -14.16 -2.99
N ARG A 165 -5.15 -14.82 -3.63
CA ARG A 165 -3.85 -14.21 -3.92
C ARG A 165 -3.97 -13.11 -4.97
N GLY A 166 -3.15 -12.08 -4.83
CA GLY A 166 -3.09 -10.96 -5.78
C GLY A 166 -4.21 -9.95 -5.58
N VAL A 167 -4.49 -9.18 -6.62
CA VAL A 167 -5.53 -8.16 -6.66
C VAL A 167 -6.55 -8.50 -7.75
N GLN A 168 -7.78 -8.03 -7.59
CA GLN A 168 -8.73 -7.96 -8.69
C GLN A 168 -8.23 -6.92 -9.71
N LYS A 169 -8.46 -7.17 -10.99
CA LYS A 169 -8.28 -6.15 -12.01
C LYS A 169 -9.29 -5.00 -11.81
N PRO A 170 -8.98 -3.75 -12.19
CA PRO A 170 -9.88 -2.61 -12.05
C PRO A 170 -11.27 -2.83 -12.63
N ALA A 171 -11.38 -3.35 -13.86
CA ALA A 171 -12.67 -3.66 -14.49
C ALA A 171 -13.46 -4.72 -13.70
N GLN A 172 -12.81 -5.72 -13.15
CA GLN A 172 -13.43 -6.75 -12.32
C GLN A 172 -13.95 -6.15 -11.01
N THR A 173 -13.20 -5.25 -10.36
CA THR A 173 -13.63 -4.57 -9.14
C THR A 173 -14.88 -3.73 -9.38
N LEU A 174 -14.93 -2.99 -10.50
CA LEU A 174 -16.12 -2.24 -10.91
C LEU A 174 -17.32 -3.16 -11.21
N GLN A 175 -17.10 -4.27 -11.90
CA GLN A 175 -18.15 -5.22 -12.24
C GLN A 175 -18.77 -5.89 -11.01
N LEU A 176 -17.92 -6.28 -10.02
CA LEU A 176 -18.37 -6.92 -8.80
C LEU A 176 -18.92 -5.94 -7.76
N ALA A 177 -18.64 -4.63 -7.94
CA ALA A 177 -18.94 -3.57 -6.97
C ALA A 177 -18.45 -3.93 -5.56
N SER A 178 -17.41 -4.74 -5.44
CA SER A 178 -16.83 -5.19 -4.15
C SER A 178 -15.37 -5.59 -4.30
N GLY A 179 -14.58 -5.38 -3.25
CA GLY A 179 -13.18 -5.75 -3.22
C GLY A 179 -12.50 -5.51 -1.87
N SER A 180 -11.28 -5.99 -1.73
CA SER A 180 -10.42 -5.70 -0.57
C SER A 180 -9.74 -4.33 -0.73
N CYS A 181 -9.09 -3.83 0.34
CA CYS A 181 -8.33 -2.59 0.29
C CYS A 181 -7.31 -2.56 -0.88
N ARG A 182 -6.70 -3.71 -1.21
CA ARG A 182 -5.77 -3.84 -2.35
C ARG A 182 -6.47 -3.62 -3.69
N ASP A 183 -7.70 -4.09 -3.83
CA ASP A 183 -8.48 -4.00 -5.07
C ASP A 183 -8.96 -2.56 -5.29
N LEU A 184 -9.48 -1.92 -4.24
CA LEU A 184 -9.91 -0.52 -4.26
C LEU A 184 -8.73 0.42 -4.53
N ALA A 185 -7.59 0.20 -3.87
CA ALA A 185 -6.37 0.96 -4.11
C ALA A 185 -5.85 0.78 -5.56
N THR A 186 -5.93 -0.44 -6.11
CA THR A 186 -5.53 -0.71 -7.49
C THR A 186 -6.45 0.02 -8.48
N LEU A 187 -7.75 -0.02 -8.26
CA LEU A 187 -8.72 0.73 -9.07
C LEU A 187 -8.45 2.23 -9.02
N MET A 188 -8.24 2.80 -7.83
CA MET A 188 -7.94 4.22 -7.68
C MET A 188 -6.63 4.62 -8.35
N MET A 189 -5.59 3.81 -8.23
CA MET A 189 -4.31 4.07 -8.87
C MET A 189 -4.43 4.15 -10.39
N ASP A 190 -5.04 3.15 -11.03
CA ASP A 190 -5.20 3.15 -12.49
C ASP A 190 -6.19 4.22 -12.96
N ALA A 191 -7.26 4.50 -12.19
CA ALA A 191 -8.18 5.60 -12.48
C ALA A 191 -7.48 6.97 -12.43
N ALA A 192 -6.63 7.23 -11.43
CA ALA A 192 -5.84 8.46 -11.33
C ALA A 192 -4.89 8.62 -12.53
N ARG A 193 -4.24 7.53 -12.95
CA ARG A 193 -3.36 7.50 -14.13
C ARG A 193 -4.11 7.84 -15.43
N LEU A 194 -5.30 7.31 -15.61
CA LEU A 194 -6.16 7.63 -16.76
C LEU A 194 -6.62 9.08 -16.78
N LEU A 195 -6.58 9.76 -15.65
CA LEU A 195 -6.82 11.19 -15.52
C LEU A 195 -5.56 12.04 -15.72
N GLY A 196 -4.42 11.43 -16.07
CA GLY A 196 -3.13 12.11 -16.22
C GLY A 196 -2.52 12.53 -14.88
N VAL A 197 -2.82 11.81 -13.79
CA VAL A 197 -2.22 12.04 -12.49
C VAL A 197 -1.32 10.87 -12.14
N ALA A 198 -0.02 11.15 -11.96
CA ALA A 198 0.95 10.14 -11.57
C ALA A 198 0.55 9.50 -10.24
N ALA A 199 0.40 8.18 -10.22
CA ALA A 199 -0.08 7.45 -9.06
C ALA A 199 0.73 6.17 -8.80
N ARG A 200 0.85 5.81 -7.52
CA ARG A 200 1.51 4.59 -7.08
C ARG A 200 0.72 3.87 -6.00
N PHE A 201 0.91 2.57 -5.95
CA PHE A 201 0.34 1.72 -4.91
C PHE A 201 1.18 1.83 -3.64
N ALA A 202 0.53 2.04 -2.50
CA ALA A 202 1.14 2.03 -1.19
C ALA A 202 0.62 0.86 -0.35
N SER A 203 1.54 0.20 0.35
CA SER A 203 1.25 -0.88 1.30
C SER A 203 1.86 -0.55 2.65
N GLY A 204 1.20 -0.95 3.72
CA GLY A 204 1.67 -0.68 5.07
C GLY A 204 0.72 -1.17 6.16
N TYR A 205 0.66 -0.43 7.24
CA TYR A 205 -0.20 -0.72 8.39
C TYR A 205 -1.22 0.39 8.60
N LEU A 206 -2.41 0.00 9.02
CA LEU A 206 -3.44 0.92 9.50
C LEU A 206 -3.66 0.68 10.99
N HIS A 207 -3.58 1.73 11.80
CA HIS A 207 -3.83 1.63 13.24
C HIS A 207 -5.28 1.23 13.52
N GLY A 208 -5.47 0.32 14.48
CA GLY A 208 -6.70 -0.45 14.71
C GLY A 208 -8.00 0.34 14.84
N THR A 209 -7.96 1.52 15.45
CA THR A 209 -9.15 2.38 15.59
C THR A 209 -9.63 3.02 14.30
N ALA A 210 -8.78 3.01 13.25
CA ALA A 210 -9.11 3.53 11.92
C ALA A 210 -9.50 2.42 10.93
N SER A 211 -9.35 1.14 11.30
CA SER A 211 -9.66 0.01 10.44
C SER A 211 -11.15 -0.33 10.47
N LEU A 212 -11.76 -0.59 9.31
CA LEU A 212 -13.13 -1.10 9.20
C LEU A 212 -13.31 -2.47 9.90
N ALA A 213 -12.23 -3.23 10.07
CA ALA A 213 -12.25 -4.49 10.79
C ALA A 213 -12.21 -4.34 12.32
N GLY A 214 -12.08 -3.10 12.83
CA GLY A 214 -12.01 -2.82 14.27
C GLY A 214 -10.69 -3.26 14.95
N HIS A 215 -9.71 -3.75 14.18
CA HIS A 215 -8.39 -4.14 14.66
C HIS A 215 -7.30 -3.77 13.65
N ALA A 216 -6.06 -3.69 14.11
CA ALA A 216 -4.92 -3.39 13.25
C ALA A 216 -4.75 -4.44 12.13
N SER A 217 -4.38 -3.99 10.96
CA SER A 217 -4.19 -4.84 9.78
C SER A 217 -3.10 -4.33 8.87
N THR A 218 -2.58 -5.20 8.01
CA THR A 218 -1.94 -4.74 6.78
C THR A 218 -2.98 -4.05 5.91
N HIS A 219 -2.61 -2.94 5.30
CA HIS A 219 -3.53 -2.11 4.54
C HIS A 219 -2.89 -1.64 3.24
N ALA A 220 -3.72 -1.14 2.32
CA ALA A 220 -3.26 -0.60 1.05
C ALA A 220 -4.10 0.62 0.67
N TRP A 221 -3.44 1.57 0.01
CA TRP A 221 -4.04 2.80 -0.49
C TRP A 221 -3.30 3.28 -1.74
N THR A 222 -3.72 4.40 -2.27
CA THR A 222 -3.09 5.03 -3.42
C THR A 222 -2.40 6.32 -3.00
N GLU A 223 -1.19 6.54 -3.50
CA GLU A 223 -0.53 7.84 -3.42
C GLU A 223 -0.46 8.45 -4.82
N VAL A 224 -0.80 9.74 -4.93
CA VAL A 224 -0.69 10.53 -6.15
C VAL A 224 0.38 11.60 -6.00
N TYR A 225 1.12 11.88 -7.07
CA TYR A 225 2.11 12.96 -7.07
C TYR A 225 1.49 14.24 -7.59
N LEU A 226 1.55 15.27 -6.77
CA LEU A 226 1.10 16.62 -7.10
C LEU A 226 2.28 17.58 -7.00
N PRO A 227 2.64 18.32 -8.08
CA PRO A 227 3.71 19.31 -8.03
C PRO A 227 3.53 20.27 -6.86
N ALA A 228 4.61 20.65 -6.19
CA ALA A 228 4.66 21.45 -4.98
C ALA A 228 4.07 20.82 -3.70
N LEU A 229 3.27 19.75 -3.80
CA LEU A 229 2.72 19.01 -2.65
C LEU A 229 3.41 17.67 -2.42
N GLY A 230 4.10 17.14 -3.43
CA GLY A 230 4.71 15.80 -3.38
C GLY A 230 3.67 14.68 -3.43
N TRP A 231 4.03 13.52 -2.88
CA TRP A 231 3.14 12.36 -2.82
C TRP A 231 2.07 12.54 -1.75
N ARG A 232 0.80 12.49 -2.16
CA ARG A 232 -0.41 12.62 -1.32
C ARG A 232 -1.19 11.31 -1.32
N GLY A 233 -1.47 10.77 -0.13
CA GLY A 233 -2.17 9.50 0.02
C GLY A 233 -3.68 9.63 0.13
N PHE A 234 -4.41 8.72 -0.53
CA PHE A 234 -5.86 8.59 -0.49
C PHE A 234 -6.25 7.13 -0.25
N ASP A 235 -7.13 6.91 0.72
CA ASP A 235 -7.61 5.57 1.08
C ASP A 235 -9.05 5.37 0.57
N PRO A 236 -9.22 4.72 -0.60
CA PRO A 236 -10.54 4.50 -1.16
C PRO A 236 -11.37 3.48 -0.35
N THR A 237 -10.77 2.71 0.55
CA THR A 237 -11.51 1.85 1.47
C THR A 237 -12.29 2.68 2.49
N MET A 238 -11.76 3.84 2.86
CA MET A 238 -12.34 4.75 3.83
C MET A 238 -12.97 6.00 3.20
N GLY A 239 -12.75 6.23 1.91
CA GLY A 239 -13.23 7.41 1.19
C GLY A 239 -12.59 8.72 1.65
N GLN A 240 -11.33 8.70 2.11
CA GLN A 240 -10.70 9.88 2.72
C GLN A 240 -9.19 9.94 2.48
N PRO A 241 -8.56 11.11 2.70
CA PRO A 241 -7.10 11.21 2.67
C PRO A 241 -6.45 10.36 3.76
N VAL A 242 -5.23 9.93 3.50
CA VAL A 242 -4.37 9.22 4.45
C VAL A 242 -4.07 10.11 5.67
N SER A 243 -4.13 9.52 6.85
CA SER A 243 -3.89 10.18 8.13
C SER A 243 -2.59 9.70 8.80
N LEU A 244 -2.25 10.25 9.97
CA LEU A 244 -1.12 9.78 10.80
C LEU A 244 -1.22 8.30 11.21
N ARG A 245 -2.41 7.71 11.09
CA ARG A 245 -2.68 6.30 11.43
C ARG A 245 -2.27 5.31 10.34
N HIS A 246 -1.93 5.81 9.14
CA HIS A 246 -1.40 5.01 8.03
C HIS A 246 0.11 5.04 8.07
N VAL A 247 0.74 3.88 8.10
CA VAL A 247 2.19 3.72 8.18
C VAL A 247 2.68 2.97 6.94
N VAL A 248 3.28 3.70 5.99
CA VAL A 248 3.80 3.14 4.74
C VAL A 248 5.01 2.26 5.01
N THR A 249 5.02 1.04 4.48
CA THR A 249 6.21 0.16 4.45
C THR A 249 6.81 0.05 3.06
N GLY A 250 5.99 0.19 2.02
CA GLY A 250 6.48 0.16 0.65
C GLY A 250 5.53 0.81 -0.34
N VAL A 251 6.11 1.32 -1.43
CA VAL A 251 5.40 1.88 -2.58
C VAL A 251 5.89 1.24 -3.87
N SER A 252 5.02 1.15 -4.88
CA SER A 252 5.38 0.60 -6.19
C SER A 252 4.42 1.10 -7.26
N ASN A 253 4.84 1.08 -8.51
CA ASN A 253 3.96 1.33 -9.66
C ASN A 253 2.99 0.16 -9.96
N HIS A 254 3.14 -0.98 -9.26
CA HIS A 254 2.27 -2.15 -9.41
C HIS A 254 2.05 -2.83 -8.04
N PRO A 255 0.82 -3.28 -7.69
CA PRO A 255 0.52 -3.85 -6.36
C PRO A 255 1.39 -5.05 -5.97
N ARG A 256 1.89 -5.84 -6.94
CA ARG A 256 2.79 -6.97 -6.67
C ARG A 256 4.16 -6.56 -6.13
N GLY A 257 4.58 -5.32 -6.33
CA GLY A 257 5.90 -4.83 -5.92
C GLY A 257 6.07 -4.67 -4.40
N VAL A 258 4.97 -4.58 -3.65
CA VAL A 258 4.99 -4.24 -2.21
C VAL A 258 4.20 -5.19 -1.33
N MET A 259 4.15 -6.47 -1.69
CA MET A 259 3.60 -7.50 -0.81
C MET A 259 4.46 -7.58 0.47
N PRO A 260 3.86 -7.54 1.69
CA PRO A 260 4.62 -7.59 2.94
C PRO A 260 5.58 -8.78 3.03
N VAL A 261 5.11 -9.95 2.57
CA VAL A 261 5.92 -11.18 2.46
C VAL A 261 5.69 -11.77 1.08
N SER A 262 6.77 -12.04 0.37
CA SER A 262 6.74 -12.76 -0.90
C SER A 262 7.92 -13.72 -1.00
N GLY A 263 7.69 -14.90 -1.55
CA GLY A 263 8.70 -15.95 -1.70
C GLY A 263 8.05 -17.23 -2.21
N ILE A 264 8.87 -18.28 -2.33
CA ILE A 264 8.44 -19.59 -2.76
C ILE A 264 8.92 -20.66 -1.77
N PHE A 265 8.23 -21.77 -1.71
CA PHE A 265 8.71 -23.02 -1.12
C PHE A 265 8.74 -24.10 -2.19
N HIS A 266 9.61 -25.07 -2.02
CA HIS A 266 9.76 -26.21 -2.91
C HIS A 266 8.83 -27.35 -2.44
N GLY A 267 7.68 -27.45 -3.06
CA GLY A 267 6.61 -28.38 -2.72
C GLY A 267 5.36 -28.12 -3.55
N THR A 268 4.29 -28.79 -3.20
CA THR A 268 2.98 -28.62 -3.80
C THR A 268 2.08 -27.76 -2.92
N ARG A 269 0.97 -27.28 -3.46
CA ARG A 269 -0.02 -26.52 -2.67
C ARG A 269 -0.56 -27.34 -1.49
N ALA A 270 -0.65 -28.66 -1.63
CA ALA A 270 -1.11 -29.57 -0.58
C ALA A 270 -0.12 -29.68 0.60
N ASP A 271 1.15 -29.36 0.39
CA ASP A 271 2.14 -29.33 1.46
C ASP A 271 1.98 -28.12 2.40
N CYS A 272 1.29 -27.06 1.95
CA CYS A 272 1.00 -25.89 2.78
C CYS A 272 -0.31 -26.13 3.55
N ASP A 273 -0.21 -26.32 4.85
CA ASP A 273 -1.32 -26.61 5.77
C ASP A 273 -2.09 -25.32 6.11
N ALA A 274 -1.41 -24.30 6.62
CA ALA A 274 -2.05 -23.05 7.02
C ALA A 274 -1.15 -21.83 6.85
N MET A 275 -1.80 -20.66 6.76
CA MET A 275 -1.18 -19.35 6.83
C MET A 275 -1.94 -18.48 7.81
N SER A 276 -1.25 -17.83 8.72
CA SER A 276 -1.84 -16.81 9.60
C SER A 276 -1.07 -15.51 9.52
N VAL A 277 -1.81 -14.40 9.56
CA VAL A 277 -1.26 -13.05 9.66
C VAL A 277 -1.94 -12.36 10.84
N ASN A 278 -1.15 -11.86 11.77
CA ASN A 278 -1.62 -11.06 12.90
C ASN A 278 -0.87 -9.74 12.92
N VAL A 279 -1.63 -8.64 13.02
CA VAL A 279 -1.07 -7.30 13.17
C VAL A 279 -1.70 -6.67 14.39
N LYS A 280 -0.86 -6.12 15.27
CA LYS A 280 -1.28 -5.37 16.45
C LYS A 280 -0.60 -4.01 16.42
N THR A 281 -1.37 -2.95 16.68
CA THR A 281 -0.84 -1.59 16.80
C THR A 281 -1.31 -0.99 18.12
N GLU A 282 -0.40 -0.33 18.82
CA GLU A 282 -0.68 0.32 20.10
C GLU A 282 -0.13 1.74 20.09
N GLU A 283 -0.91 2.70 20.59
CA GLU A 283 -0.39 4.03 20.90
C GLU A 283 0.43 3.94 22.17
N VAL A 284 1.65 4.48 22.12
CA VAL A 284 2.58 4.48 23.25
C VAL A 284 2.76 5.92 23.71
N PRO A 285 2.83 6.21 25.02
CA PRO A 285 3.14 7.55 25.52
C PRO A 285 4.41 8.11 24.90
N LEU A 286 4.43 9.44 24.67
CA LEU A 286 5.57 10.19 24.14
C LEU A 286 6.71 10.23 25.14
#